data_ceaf0226e165c92cd840e0c2e68bed90
#
_entry.id   ceaf0226e165c92cd840e0c2e68bed90
#
_cell.length_a   1.000
_cell.length_b   1.000
_cell.length_c   1.000
_cell.angle_alpha   90.00
_cell.angle_beta   90.00
_cell.angle_gamma   90.00
#
_symmetry.space_group_name_H-M   'P 1'
#
loop_
_entity.id
_entity.type
_entity.pdbx_description
1 polymer ?
#
loop_
_entity_poly.entity_id
_entity_poly.type
_entity_poly.pdbx_seq_one_letter_code
_entity_poly.pdbx_strand_id
1 'polypeptide(L)'
;MSLRARSTSIAVLAAAGALVLTGCSVATPEVLEEERLGCLVSAPAGFDDHSAGALTLEEAELARGAGVFSGTSSQRVSGGSATSAALDRMHRNDCALTTVIGPGGADELADFAAAHPDDLFLGVSSGTADLPKNVLSMDFDLVPPAFIAGYTAATASETGKVGVVVAHGFPQSERILAAFDAGVDLYNKEKDEDLPKAESYRPSSGGAALANGPPRTIDDTRSAGKDYFERSFDADVDVLVPFGSAAAMGVVTSADEKRTDLTAATEDPDGDAEGPSLPKVVWYGTAGGFSRAIVATLEPNVRRGLRTMFPDWPQSKNPDEVAPAPKTGPEEIGGFRVADRHYWGTLDNGGVRIVAEDGFLSRVSDAGRGITDLRERIKSGEIDPEKG
;
A
#
# COMPACT_ATOMS: atom_id res chain seq x y z
N MET A 1 38.73 -6.51 88.64
CA MET A 1 39.26 -5.12 88.76
C MET A 1 38.32 -4.30 87.91
N SER A 2 37.30 -3.65 88.45
CA SER A 2 37.15 -2.42 89.24
C SER A 2 37.67 -1.22 88.48
N LEU A 3 36.74 -0.35 88.14
CA LEU A 3 36.62 1.10 88.38
C LEU A 3 35.66 1.68 87.36
N ARG A 4 34.50 2.03 87.67
CA ARG A 4 33.83 3.19 88.28
C ARG A 4 34.24 4.57 87.68
N ALA A 5 33.18 5.22 87.32
CA ALA A 5 32.80 6.62 87.54
C ALA A 5 32.83 7.45 86.25
N ARG A 6 32.06 8.45 85.96
CA ARG A 6 31.06 9.27 86.73
C ARG A 6 30.21 10.02 85.67
N SER A 7 28.99 10.22 86.05
CA SER A 7 28.02 11.13 85.43
C SER A 7 28.48 12.56 85.30
N THR A 8 28.05 13.21 84.24
CA THR A 8 27.74 14.65 84.28
C THR A 8 26.58 14.94 83.34
N SER A 9 25.49 15.36 83.91
CA SER A 9 24.31 15.85 83.22
C SER A 9 24.55 17.25 82.74
N ILE A 10 24.26 17.53 81.48
CA ILE A 10 24.05 18.91 81.01
C ILE A 10 22.76 18.94 80.29
N ALA A 11 21.75 19.56 80.91
CA ALA A 11 20.48 19.88 80.31
C ALA A 11 20.67 21.09 79.39
N VAL A 12 20.32 20.95 78.10
CA VAL A 12 20.16 22.10 77.22
C VAL A 12 18.73 22.01 76.67
N LEU A 13 17.93 22.96 77.08
CA LEU A 13 16.68 23.30 76.46
C LEU A 13 16.95 23.72 75.02
N ALA A 14 16.33 23.07 74.06
CA ALA A 14 16.18 23.59 72.69
C ALA A 14 14.75 23.45 72.28
N ALA A 15 14.20 24.54 71.84
CA ALA A 15 12.83 24.83 71.54
C ALA A 15 12.28 23.92 70.42
N ALA A 16 11.04 23.51 70.62
CA ALA A 16 10.21 22.85 69.64
C ALA A 16 9.92 23.75 68.44
N GLY A 17 10.46 23.41 67.27
CA GLY A 17 10.00 23.85 66.00
C GLY A 17 9.30 22.69 65.28
N ALA A 18 8.00 22.56 65.49
CA ALA A 18 7.19 21.62 64.72
C ALA A 18 7.01 22.19 63.29
N LEU A 19 7.86 21.79 62.34
CA LEU A 19 7.60 21.91 60.94
C LEU A 19 6.58 20.84 60.55
N VAL A 20 5.30 21.24 60.50
CA VAL A 20 4.25 20.47 59.85
C VAL A 20 4.54 20.56 58.35
N LEU A 21 5.24 19.60 57.80
CA LEU A 21 5.24 19.30 56.39
C LEU A 21 3.86 18.73 56.02
N THR A 22 2.90 19.62 55.74
CA THR A 22 1.74 19.26 54.95
C THR A 22 2.22 18.89 53.58
N GLY A 23 2.53 17.64 53.37
CA GLY A 23 2.68 17.05 52.07
C GLY A 23 1.33 17.17 51.36
N CYS A 24 1.13 18.18 50.55
CA CYS A 24 0.16 18.12 49.48
C CYS A 24 0.65 16.99 48.59
N SER A 25 0.14 15.78 48.81
CA SER A 25 0.04 14.81 47.76
C SER A 25 -0.93 15.43 46.74
N VAL A 26 -0.40 16.13 45.76
CA VAL A 26 -1.11 16.35 44.51
C VAL A 26 -1.31 14.94 44.00
N ALA A 27 -2.52 14.40 44.26
CA ALA A 27 -3.01 13.27 43.48
C ALA A 27 -2.97 13.77 42.04
N THR A 28 -1.94 13.40 41.29
CA THR A 28 -2.01 13.43 39.85
C THR A 28 -3.29 12.70 39.52
N PRO A 29 -4.29 13.33 38.88
CA PRO A 29 -5.40 12.56 38.36
C PRO A 29 -4.76 11.46 37.51
N GLU A 30 -4.97 10.22 37.88
CA GLU A 30 -4.81 9.08 37.01
C GLU A 30 -5.78 9.39 35.86
N VAL A 31 -5.29 10.08 34.83
CA VAL A 31 -5.97 10.11 33.56
C VAL A 31 -5.87 8.67 33.11
N LEU A 32 -6.96 7.92 33.32
CA LEU A 32 -7.17 6.67 32.62
C LEU A 32 -7.09 7.07 31.15
N GLU A 33 -5.94 6.86 30.54
CA GLU A 33 -5.82 6.97 29.09
C GLU A 33 -6.82 5.97 28.56
N GLU A 34 -7.92 6.47 27.99
CA GLU A 34 -8.86 5.61 27.31
C GLU A 34 -8.06 4.79 26.32
N GLU A 35 -8.17 3.46 26.40
CA GLU A 35 -7.46 2.57 25.49
C GLU A 35 -7.95 2.89 24.07
N ARG A 36 -7.12 3.57 23.29
CA ARG A 36 -7.41 3.92 21.91
C ARG A 36 -6.72 2.93 21.00
N LEU A 37 -7.44 1.92 20.55
CA LEU A 37 -6.92 0.91 19.64
C LEU A 37 -7.02 1.37 18.19
N GLY A 38 -5.93 1.22 17.43
CA GLY A 38 -5.94 1.26 15.97
C GLY A 38 -6.21 -0.14 15.43
N CYS A 39 -7.33 -0.35 14.77
CA CYS A 39 -7.76 -1.67 14.32
C CYS A 39 -7.72 -1.79 12.80
N LEU A 40 -7.29 -2.96 12.31
CA LEU A 40 -7.10 -3.21 10.89
C LEU A 40 -7.76 -4.54 10.48
N VAL A 41 -8.52 -4.48 9.40
CA VAL A 41 -9.09 -5.65 8.73
C VAL A 41 -8.58 -5.66 7.30
N SER A 42 -7.86 -6.69 6.89
CA SER A 42 -7.28 -6.79 5.57
C SER A 42 -7.87 -7.93 4.75
N ALA A 43 -7.99 -7.73 3.44
CA ALA A 43 -8.38 -8.72 2.44
C ALA A 43 -7.49 -9.98 2.45
N PRO A 44 -7.76 -11.01 1.65
CA PRO A 44 -7.13 -12.34 1.75
C PRO A 44 -5.60 -12.39 1.80
N ALA A 45 -4.91 -11.47 1.13
CA ALA A 45 -3.45 -11.41 1.19
C ALA A 45 -2.92 -10.97 2.56
N GLY A 46 -3.76 -10.28 3.35
CA GLY A 46 -3.42 -9.84 4.70
C GLY A 46 -2.44 -8.68 4.71
N PHE A 47 -1.50 -8.74 5.64
CA PHE A 47 -0.50 -7.71 5.89
C PHE A 47 0.89 -8.08 5.35
N ASP A 48 1.01 -9.27 4.74
CA ASP A 48 2.23 -9.77 4.09
C ASP A 48 2.10 -9.64 2.56
N ASP A 49 1.35 -8.64 2.10
CA ASP A 49 1.04 -8.43 0.69
C ASP A 49 2.07 -7.53 -0.01
N HIS A 50 3.02 -6.97 0.73
CA HIS A 50 3.95 -5.96 0.24
C HIS A 50 3.24 -4.84 -0.55
N SER A 51 2.01 -4.50 -0.15
CA SER A 51 1.16 -3.51 -0.81
C SER A 51 0.38 -2.70 0.24
N ALA A 52 -0.88 -2.35 -0.05
CA ALA A 52 -1.69 -1.50 0.82
C ALA A 52 -1.85 -2.08 2.24
N GLY A 53 -1.96 -3.40 2.39
CA GLY A 53 -2.04 -4.06 3.69
C GLY A 53 -0.80 -3.84 4.54
N ALA A 54 0.38 -4.14 3.97
CA ALA A 54 1.66 -3.95 4.65
C ALA A 54 1.91 -2.48 5.01
N LEU A 55 1.70 -1.56 4.04
CA LEU A 55 1.88 -0.12 4.25
C LEU A 55 0.95 0.44 5.33
N THR A 56 -0.31 0.00 5.35
CA THR A 56 -1.27 0.48 6.35
C THR A 56 -0.94 -0.04 7.75
N LEU A 57 -0.51 -1.30 7.86
CA LEU A 57 -0.05 -1.85 9.14
C LEU A 57 1.19 -1.11 9.66
N GLU A 58 2.18 -0.85 8.79
CA GLU A 58 3.37 -0.08 9.16
C GLU A 58 3.00 1.30 9.72
N GLU A 59 2.09 2.02 9.06
CA GLU A 59 1.65 3.33 9.52
C GLU A 59 0.87 3.27 10.84
N ALA A 60 0.05 2.24 11.06
CA ALA A 60 -0.65 2.03 12.33
C ALA A 60 0.34 1.76 13.47
N GLU A 61 1.38 0.96 13.23
CA GLU A 61 2.44 0.70 14.20
C GLU A 61 3.29 1.95 14.50
N LEU A 62 3.57 2.77 13.49
CA LEU A 62 4.23 4.06 13.68
C LEU A 62 3.37 5.02 14.52
N ALA A 63 2.06 5.07 14.25
CA ALA A 63 1.11 5.86 15.05
C ALA A 63 1.04 5.36 16.50
N ARG A 64 1.05 4.05 16.72
CA ARG A 64 1.16 3.46 18.07
C ARG A 64 2.47 3.87 18.73
N GLY A 65 3.60 3.78 18.04
CA GLY A 65 4.90 4.22 18.56
C GLY A 65 4.96 5.71 18.91
N ALA A 66 4.16 6.52 18.23
CA ALA A 66 4.02 7.96 18.51
C ALA A 66 2.98 8.29 19.61
N GLY A 67 2.31 7.28 20.16
CA GLY A 67 1.31 7.46 21.23
C GLY A 67 -0.07 7.90 20.73
N VAL A 68 -0.33 7.84 19.42
CA VAL A 68 -1.67 8.11 18.85
C VAL A 68 -2.64 6.99 19.21
N PHE A 69 -2.21 5.75 19.11
CA PHE A 69 -2.91 4.57 19.60
C PHE A 69 -2.17 4.00 20.81
N SER A 70 -2.92 3.48 21.79
CA SER A 70 -2.38 2.72 22.91
C SER A 70 -1.96 1.31 22.48
N GLY A 71 -2.58 0.77 21.42
CA GLY A 71 -2.32 -0.53 20.85
C GLY A 71 -2.85 -0.67 19.44
N THR A 72 -2.51 -1.78 18.78
CA THR A 72 -3.03 -2.15 17.47
C THR A 72 -3.66 -3.53 17.54
N SER A 73 -4.72 -3.75 16.76
CA SER A 73 -5.36 -5.06 16.57
C SER A 73 -5.55 -5.29 15.07
N SER A 74 -5.06 -6.41 14.56
CA SER A 74 -5.15 -6.70 13.12
C SER A 74 -5.75 -8.07 12.85
N GLN A 75 -6.58 -8.16 11.82
CA GLN A 75 -7.19 -9.40 11.38
C GLN A 75 -7.18 -9.54 9.86
N ARG A 76 -6.66 -10.67 9.38
CA ARG A 76 -6.83 -11.09 8.00
C ARG A 76 -8.19 -11.76 7.83
N VAL A 77 -8.89 -11.47 6.74
CA VAL A 77 -10.19 -12.05 6.40
C VAL A 77 -10.20 -12.59 4.96
N SER A 78 -11.11 -13.52 4.71
CA SER A 78 -11.32 -14.07 3.36
C SER A 78 -12.35 -13.28 2.52
N GLY A 79 -12.86 -12.17 3.04
CA GLY A 79 -13.93 -11.37 2.43
C GLY A 79 -15.32 -11.74 2.91
N GLY A 80 -16.35 -11.00 2.47
CA GLY A 80 -17.76 -11.26 2.76
C GLY A 80 -18.06 -11.36 4.26
N SER A 81 -18.80 -12.41 4.67
CA SER A 81 -19.21 -12.61 6.06
C SER A 81 -18.04 -12.66 7.06
N ALA A 82 -16.83 -13.00 6.63
CA ALA A 82 -15.65 -12.95 7.49
C ALA A 82 -15.22 -11.49 7.77
N THR A 83 -15.43 -10.58 6.84
CA THR A 83 -15.23 -9.14 7.04
C THR A 83 -16.21 -8.61 8.08
N SER A 84 -17.51 -8.90 7.93
CA SER A 84 -18.54 -8.49 8.91
C SER A 84 -18.22 -9.01 10.32
N ALA A 85 -17.82 -10.28 10.45
CA ALA A 85 -17.44 -10.85 11.74
C ALA A 85 -16.18 -10.20 12.35
N ALA A 86 -15.25 -9.75 11.51
CA ALA A 86 -14.08 -9.01 11.96
C ALA A 86 -14.46 -7.60 12.42
N LEU A 87 -15.31 -6.89 11.69
CA LEU A 87 -15.84 -5.58 12.07
C LEU A 87 -16.58 -5.64 13.42
N ASP A 88 -17.46 -6.64 13.62
CA ASP A 88 -18.11 -6.91 14.91
C ASP A 88 -17.10 -7.07 16.06
N ARG A 89 -15.97 -7.71 15.80
CA ARG A 89 -14.93 -7.90 16.82
C ARG A 89 -14.21 -6.59 17.12
N MET A 90 -13.88 -5.80 16.09
CA MET A 90 -13.22 -4.51 16.25
C MET A 90 -14.12 -3.52 16.99
N HIS A 91 -15.41 -3.53 16.70
CA HIS A 91 -16.40 -2.75 17.44
C HIS A 91 -16.43 -3.13 18.94
N ARG A 92 -16.47 -4.45 19.26
CA ARG A 92 -16.44 -4.91 20.67
C ARG A 92 -15.12 -4.60 21.39
N ASN A 93 -14.02 -4.42 20.65
CA ASN A 93 -12.73 -4.02 21.18
C ASN A 93 -12.62 -2.51 21.40
N ASP A 94 -13.67 -1.77 21.13
CA ASP A 94 -13.71 -0.30 21.28
C ASP A 94 -12.61 0.42 20.52
N CYS A 95 -12.44 0.06 19.22
CA CYS A 95 -11.41 0.63 18.37
C CYS A 95 -11.66 2.11 18.08
N ALA A 96 -10.68 2.96 18.32
CA ALA A 96 -10.76 4.39 18.03
C ALA A 96 -10.84 4.67 16.51
N LEU A 97 -10.21 3.82 15.72
CA LEU A 97 -10.31 3.80 14.25
C LEU A 97 -10.26 2.35 13.78
N THR A 98 -11.23 1.93 12.98
CA THR A 98 -11.19 0.65 12.28
C THR A 98 -10.92 0.86 10.79
N THR A 99 -9.78 0.35 10.32
CA THR A 99 -9.37 0.44 8.92
C THR A 99 -9.65 -0.88 8.19
N VAL A 100 -10.38 -0.80 7.07
CA VAL A 100 -10.63 -1.93 6.15
C VAL A 100 -9.81 -1.72 4.89
N ILE A 101 -9.02 -2.73 4.50
CA ILE A 101 -8.03 -2.61 3.44
C ILE A 101 -8.38 -3.55 2.30
N GLY A 102 -8.40 -3.00 1.08
CA GLY A 102 -8.68 -3.72 -0.15
C GLY A 102 -10.17 -3.77 -0.52
N PRO A 103 -10.47 -4.10 -1.79
CA PRO A 103 -11.83 -4.03 -2.33
C PRO A 103 -12.78 -5.09 -1.76
N GLY A 104 -12.25 -6.20 -1.26
CA GLY A 104 -13.07 -7.34 -0.82
C GLY A 104 -13.83 -7.15 0.50
N GLY A 105 -13.92 -5.96 1.05
CA GLY A 105 -14.64 -5.65 2.28
C GLY A 105 -15.40 -4.33 2.24
N ALA A 106 -15.54 -3.75 1.07
CA ALA A 106 -16.08 -2.40 0.90
C ALA A 106 -17.59 -2.33 1.20
N ASP A 107 -18.37 -3.28 0.69
CA ASP A 107 -19.82 -3.33 0.92
C ASP A 107 -20.12 -3.62 2.40
N GLU A 108 -19.42 -4.57 2.99
CA GLU A 108 -19.55 -4.90 4.40
C GLU A 108 -19.16 -3.74 5.30
N LEU A 109 -18.13 -2.97 4.92
CA LEU A 109 -17.75 -1.74 5.64
C LEU A 109 -18.87 -0.72 5.59
N ALA A 110 -19.46 -0.47 4.42
CA ALA A 110 -20.53 0.51 4.26
C ALA A 110 -21.76 0.14 5.10
N ASP A 111 -22.20 -1.13 5.01
CA ASP A 111 -23.33 -1.64 5.76
C ASP A 111 -23.08 -1.59 7.29
N PHE A 112 -21.89 -1.99 7.70
CA PHE A 112 -21.52 -2.00 9.12
C PHE A 112 -21.42 -0.59 9.68
N ALA A 113 -20.79 0.32 8.99
CA ALA A 113 -20.65 1.73 9.38
C ALA A 113 -22.00 2.44 9.49
N ALA A 114 -22.93 2.16 8.58
CA ALA A 114 -24.29 2.69 8.65
C ALA A 114 -25.05 2.22 9.91
N ALA A 115 -24.78 1.00 10.38
CA ALA A 115 -25.36 0.44 11.59
C ALA A 115 -24.70 0.94 12.89
N HIS A 116 -23.46 1.47 12.80
CA HIS A 116 -22.63 1.93 13.93
C HIS A 116 -22.16 3.37 13.71
N PRO A 117 -23.05 4.36 13.74
CA PRO A 117 -22.75 5.75 13.35
C PRO A 117 -21.75 6.45 14.30
N ASP A 118 -21.59 5.95 15.52
CA ASP A 118 -20.67 6.51 16.52
C ASP A 118 -19.23 5.99 16.40
N ASP A 119 -19.00 4.95 15.57
CA ASP A 119 -17.68 4.41 15.31
C ASP A 119 -17.05 5.10 14.11
N LEU A 120 -15.71 5.17 14.08
CA LEU A 120 -14.95 5.75 12.99
C LEU A 120 -14.28 4.67 12.14
N PHE A 121 -14.43 4.80 10.82
CA PHE A 121 -13.89 3.86 9.86
C PHE A 121 -13.03 4.54 8.80
N LEU A 122 -12.09 3.77 8.26
CA LEU A 122 -11.28 4.14 7.10
C LEU A 122 -11.26 2.97 6.09
N GLY A 123 -11.68 3.22 4.86
CA GLY A 123 -11.46 2.31 3.74
C GLY A 123 -10.18 2.68 3.01
N VAL A 124 -9.26 1.73 2.80
CA VAL A 124 -8.02 1.92 2.04
C VAL A 124 -8.05 1.05 0.79
N SER A 125 -7.93 1.67 -0.39
CA SER A 125 -8.03 0.97 -1.69
C SER A 125 -9.31 0.14 -1.81
N SER A 126 -10.39 0.66 -1.23
CA SER A 126 -11.68 -0.04 -1.19
C SER A 126 -12.50 0.18 -2.46
N GLY A 127 -12.29 1.29 -3.16
CA GLY A 127 -13.02 1.62 -4.39
C GLY A 127 -14.50 1.93 -4.19
N THR A 128 -14.92 2.25 -2.97
CA THR A 128 -16.34 2.43 -2.62
C THR A 128 -16.79 3.87 -2.81
N ALA A 129 -17.90 4.06 -3.50
CA ALA A 129 -18.63 5.33 -3.57
C ALA A 129 -19.78 5.35 -2.55
N ASP A 130 -20.27 6.55 -2.21
CA ASP A 130 -21.44 6.77 -1.34
C ASP A 130 -21.33 6.18 0.07
N LEU A 131 -20.18 6.35 0.70
CA LEU A 131 -19.91 5.86 2.04
C LEU A 131 -20.68 6.65 3.13
N PRO A 132 -21.08 6.00 4.24
CA PRO A 132 -21.63 6.67 5.42
C PRO A 132 -20.69 7.76 5.95
N LYS A 133 -21.27 8.77 6.66
CA LYS A 133 -20.51 9.93 7.15
C LYS A 133 -19.38 9.62 8.12
N ASN A 134 -19.45 8.49 8.81
CA ASN A 134 -18.44 8.01 9.73
C ASN A 134 -17.36 7.15 9.05
N VAL A 135 -17.33 7.10 7.72
CA VAL A 135 -16.29 6.45 6.93
C VAL A 135 -15.47 7.49 6.18
N LEU A 136 -14.15 7.40 6.31
CA LEU A 136 -13.21 8.05 5.42
C LEU A 136 -12.75 7.04 4.37
N SER A 137 -12.40 7.48 3.18
CA SER A 137 -11.83 6.62 2.15
C SER A 137 -10.51 7.17 1.62
N MET A 138 -9.64 6.25 1.31
CA MET A 138 -8.34 6.51 0.68
C MET A 138 -8.19 5.60 -0.53
N ASP A 139 -8.22 6.19 -1.69
CA ASP A 139 -8.02 5.48 -2.95
C ASP A 139 -6.91 6.14 -3.77
N PHE A 140 -6.46 5.43 -4.81
CA PHE A 140 -5.34 5.85 -5.64
C PHE A 140 -5.71 5.80 -7.12
N ASP A 141 -5.33 6.82 -7.87
CA ASP A 141 -5.44 6.83 -9.32
C ASP A 141 -4.34 5.96 -9.92
N LEU A 142 -4.72 4.82 -10.43
CA LEU A 142 -3.78 3.84 -10.99
C LEU A 142 -3.69 3.87 -12.52
N VAL A 143 -4.48 4.71 -13.17
CA VAL A 143 -4.47 4.81 -14.64
C VAL A 143 -3.16 5.40 -15.15
N PRO A 144 -2.71 6.59 -14.70
CA PRO A 144 -1.41 7.11 -15.10
C PRO A 144 -0.22 6.21 -14.71
N PRO A 145 -0.16 5.63 -13.49
CA PRO A 145 0.84 4.64 -13.15
C PRO A 145 0.86 3.40 -14.05
N ALA A 146 -0.32 2.88 -14.44
CA ALA A 146 -0.43 1.73 -15.33
C ALA A 146 0.09 2.03 -16.74
N PHE A 147 -0.17 3.25 -17.24
CA PHE A 147 0.40 3.73 -18.51
C PHE A 147 1.94 3.73 -18.45
N ILE A 148 2.51 4.34 -17.40
CA ILE A 148 3.96 4.36 -17.22
C ILE A 148 4.51 2.95 -17.04
N ALA A 149 3.78 2.05 -16.36
CA ALA A 149 4.17 0.65 -16.22
C ALA A 149 4.22 -0.09 -17.55
N GLY A 150 3.28 0.19 -18.47
CA GLY A 150 3.28 -0.37 -19.83
C GLY A 150 4.51 0.07 -20.65
N TYR A 151 4.81 1.36 -20.63
CA TYR A 151 6.02 1.90 -21.26
C TYR A 151 7.31 1.32 -20.63
N THR A 152 7.35 1.25 -19.30
CA THR A 152 8.47 0.72 -18.54
C THR A 152 8.69 -0.78 -18.84
N ALA A 153 7.62 -1.55 -18.88
CA ALA A 153 7.68 -2.97 -19.21
C ALA A 153 8.22 -3.19 -20.63
N ALA A 154 7.71 -2.42 -21.59
CA ALA A 154 8.17 -2.47 -22.98
C ALA A 154 9.68 -2.13 -23.11
N THR A 155 10.13 -1.12 -22.35
CA THR A 155 11.55 -0.74 -22.32
C THR A 155 12.45 -1.81 -21.66
N ALA A 156 11.92 -2.51 -20.65
CA ALA A 156 12.66 -3.52 -19.90
C ALA A 156 12.71 -4.89 -20.58
N SER A 157 11.80 -5.12 -21.55
CA SER A 157 11.67 -6.41 -22.22
C SER A 157 12.82 -6.68 -23.18
N GLU A 158 13.36 -7.88 -23.12
CA GLU A 158 14.36 -8.42 -24.05
C GLU A 158 13.69 -9.23 -25.17
N THR A 159 12.54 -9.84 -24.87
CA THR A 159 11.79 -10.65 -25.83
C THR A 159 10.81 -9.84 -26.69
N GLY A 160 10.51 -8.61 -26.28
CA GLY A 160 9.46 -7.78 -26.86
C GLY A 160 8.04 -8.18 -26.42
N LYS A 161 7.89 -9.11 -25.46
CA LYS A 161 6.57 -9.52 -24.95
C LYS A 161 6.41 -9.13 -23.51
N VAL A 162 5.39 -8.31 -23.25
CA VAL A 162 5.07 -7.80 -21.92
C VAL A 162 3.63 -8.13 -21.54
N GLY A 163 3.36 -8.29 -20.26
CA GLY A 163 2.02 -8.68 -19.80
C GLY A 163 1.55 -7.87 -18.59
N VAL A 164 0.25 -7.67 -18.53
CA VAL A 164 -0.42 -7.11 -17.36
C VAL A 164 -1.52 -8.05 -16.89
N VAL A 165 -1.66 -8.18 -15.59
CA VAL A 165 -2.73 -8.96 -14.97
C VAL A 165 -3.32 -8.18 -13.80
N VAL A 166 -4.65 -8.24 -13.69
CA VAL A 166 -5.40 -7.55 -12.63
C VAL A 166 -6.26 -8.57 -11.89
N ALA A 167 -6.26 -8.52 -10.57
CA ALA A 167 -7.14 -9.37 -9.76
C ALA A 167 -8.61 -8.98 -9.94
N HIS A 168 -9.52 -9.97 -9.92
CA HIS A 168 -10.96 -9.73 -10.00
C HIS A 168 -11.39 -8.79 -8.87
N GLY A 169 -12.28 -7.86 -9.20
CA GLY A 169 -12.78 -6.86 -8.25
C GLY A 169 -11.78 -5.75 -7.92
N PHE A 170 -10.60 -5.77 -8.52
CA PHE A 170 -9.63 -4.67 -8.32
C PHE A 170 -10.17 -3.37 -8.94
N PRO A 171 -10.12 -2.25 -8.21
CA PRO A 171 -10.66 -0.98 -8.71
C PRO A 171 -10.00 -0.55 -10.03
N GLN A 172 -10.79 0.07 -10.92
CA GLN A 172 -10.31 0.62 -12.21
C GLN A 172 -9.72 -0.43 -13.18
N SER A 173 -9.98 -1.72 -13.01
CA SER A 173 -9.30 -2.81 -13.74
C SER A 173 -9.29 -2.62 -15.25
N GLU A 174 -10.43 -2.28 -15.88
CA GLU A 174 -10.50 -2.05 -17.34
C GLU A 174 -9.66 -0.85 -17.78
N ARG A 175 -9.66 0.24 -17.00
CA ARG A 175 -8.88 1.44 -17.29
C ARG A 175 -7.37 1.18 -17.13
N ILE A 176 -6.98 0.40 -16.09
CA ILE A 176 -5.60 -0.06 -15.88
C ILE A 176 -5.11 -0.85 -17.09
N LEU A 177 -5.90 -1.80 -17.57
CA LEU A 177 -5.56 -2.63 -18.73
C LEU A 177 -5.40 -1.79 -20.01
N ALA A 178 -6.31 -0.85 -20.24
CA ALA A 178 -6.24 0.04 -21.40
C ALA A 178 -5.04 1.01 -21.31
N ALA A 179 -4.79 1.58 -20.16
CA ALA A 179 -3.66 2.47 -19.95
C ALA A 179 -2.30 1.76 -20.11
N PHE A 180 -2.19 0.52 -19.63
CA PHE A 180 -1.00 -0.30 -19.86
C PHE A 180 -0.73 -0.48 -21.36
N ASP A 181 -1.74 -0.87 -22.14
CA ASP A 181 -1.61 -1.04 -23.60
C ASP A 181 -1.21 0.27 -24.29
N ALA A 182 -1.81 1.39 -23.89
CA ALA A 182 -1.47 2.71 -24.40
C ALA A 182 -0.01 3.10 -24.10
N GLY A 183 0.52 2.72 -22.93
CA GLY A 183 1.92 2.88 -22.58
C GLY A 183 2.87 2.06 -23.49
N VAL A 184 2.52 0.80 -23.77
CA VAL A 184 3.25 -0.05 -24.72
C VAL A 184 3.20 0.55 -26.14
N ASP A 185 2.06 1.06 -26.56
CA ASP A 185 1.88 1.70 -27.86
C ASP A 185 2.72 2.99 -27.98
N LEU A 186 2.80 3.78 -26.90
CA LEU A 186 3.68 4.97 -26.88
C LEU A 186 5.15 4.56 -27.03
N TYR A 187 5.62 3.55 -26.31
CA TYR A 187 6.96 3.02 -26.49
C TYR A 187 7.23 2.66 -27.95
N ASN A 188 6.31 1.93 -28.59
CA ASN A 188 6.46 1.52 -30.00
C ASN A 188 6.48 2.68 -30.98
N LYS A 189 5.85 3.82 -30.64
CA LYS A 189 5.90 5.05 -31.46
C LYS A 189 7.21 5.83 -31.30
N GLU A 190 7.81 5.76 -30.11
CA GLU A 190 8.93 6.63 -29.71
C GLU A 190 10.28 5.91 -29.69
N LYS A 191 10.29 4.58 -29.67
CA LYS A 191 11.53 3.80 -29.67
C LYS A 191 12.38 4.04 -30.89
N ASP A 192 13.68 3.88 -30.78
CA ASP A 192 14.59 3.89 -31.93
C ASP A 192 14.27 2.74 -32.90
N GLU A 193 14.57 2.94 -34.19
CA GLU A 193 14.24 1.94 -35.22
C GLU A 193 14.93 0.58 -34.97
N ASP A 194 16.09 0.61 -34.33
CA ASP A 194 16.88 -0.60 -34.02
C ASP A 194 16.36 -1.40 -32.83
N LEU A 195 15.46 -0.82 -32.02
CA LEU A 195 14.88 -1.52 -30.88
C LEU A 195 13.67 -2.40 -31.31
N PRO A 196 13.46 -3.57 -30.67
CA PRO A 196 12.33 -4.41 -30.97
C PRO A 196 11.00 -3.74 -30.62
N LYS A 197 9.96 -4.04 -31.34
CA LYS A 197 8.59 -3.68 -30.95
C LYS A 197 8.18 -4.51 -29.73
N ALA A 198 7.49 -3.86 -28.79
CA ALA A 198 6.86 -4.55 -27.69
C ALA A 198 5.40 -4.90 -28.02
N GLU A 199 4.95 -6.08 -27.61
CA GLU A 199 3.58 -6.56 -27.73
C GLU A 199 3.00 -6.83 -26.35
N SER A 200 1.81 -6.31 -26.09
CA SER A 200 1.06 -6.62 -24.89
C SER A 200 0.47 -8.05 -25.00
N TYR A 201 1.04 -8.96 -24.23
CA TYR A 201 0.66 -10.36 -24.25
C TYR A 201 -0.69 -10.62 -23.58
N ARG A 202 -1.48 -11.44 -24.23
CA ARG A 202 -2.75 -11.95 -23.74
C ARG A 202 -2.72 -13.46 -23.79
N PRO A 203 -2.55 -14.15 -22.64
CA PRO A 203 -2.47 -15.61 -22.63
C PRO A 203 -3.71 -16.21 -23.29
N SER A 204 -3.53 -17.13 -24.23
CA SER A 204 -4.64 -17.88 -24.80
C SER A 204 -5.00 -19.04 -23.87
N SER A 205 -6.19 -19.05 -23.29
CA SER A 205 -6.71 -20.24 -22.65
C SER A 205 -7.01 -21.29 -23.73
N GLY A 206 -6.37 -22.46 -23.66
CA GLY A 206 -6.48 -23.48 -24.69
C GLY A 206 -7.92 -23.93 -24.98
N GLY A 207 -8.47 -23.51 -26.10
CA GLY A 207 -9.79 -23.90 -26.59
C GLY A 207 -10.31 -22.94 -27.66
N ALA A 208 -11.04 -23.46 -28.63
CA ALA A 208 -11.52 -22.75 -29.82
C ALA A 208 -12.50 -21.57 -29.61
N ALA A 209 -12.65 -21.09 -28.37
CA ALA A 209 -13.50 -19.96 -28.00
C ALA A 209 -12.77 -18.62 -27.89
N LEU A 210 -11.58 -18.48 -28.41
CA LEU A 210 -10.62 -17.43 -28.10
C LEU A 210 -10.55 -16.30 -29.11
N ALA A 211 -11.66 -15.96 -29.72
CA ALA A 211 -11.74 -14.72 -30.46
C ALA A 211 -11.49 -13.46 -29.56
N ASN A 212 -11.52 -13.60 -28.24
CA ASN A 212 -11.47 -12.47 -27.30
C ASN A 212 -10.31 -12.52 -26.27
N GLY A 213 -9.35 -13.44 -26.41
CA GLY A 213 -8.25 -13.60 -25.43
C GLY A 213 -8.73 -14.01 -24.02
N PRO A 214 -7.87 -14.59 -23.16
CA PRO A 214 -8.25 -14.86 -21.79
C PRO A 214 -8.44 -13.55 -21.04
N PRO A 215 -9.29 -13.53 -20.02
CA PRO A 215 -9.41 -12.38 -19.18
C PRO A 215 -8.02 -12.02 -18.61
N ARG A 216 -7.61 -10.77 -18.78
CA ARG A 216 -6.44 -10.21 -18.08
C ARG A 216 -6.77 -9.94 -16.62
N THR A 217 -7.87 -10.50 -16.15
CA THR A 217 -8.32 -10.49 -14.76
C THR A 217 -8.40 -11.92 -14.26
N ILE A 218 -7.87 -12.15 -13.06
CA ILE A 218 -7.77 -13.47 -12.43
C ILE A 218 -8.27 -13.41 -10.99
N ASP A 219 -8.58 -14.56 -10.40
CA ASP A 219 -8.91 -14.62 -8.98
C ASP A 219 -7.75 -14.09 -8.13
N ASP A 220 -8.05 -13.34 -7.07
CA ASP A 220 -7.01 -12.81 -6.17
C ASP A 220 -6.49 -13.90 -5.22
N THR A 221 -5.85 -14.91 -5.81
CA THR A 221 -5.17 -15.99 -5.10
C THR A 221 -3.72 -16.13 -5.58
N ARG A 222 -2.83 -16.55 -4.70
CA ARG A 222 -1.42 -16.80 -5.08
C ARG A 222 -1.29 -17.85 -6.18
N SER A 223 -2.13 -18.90 -6.16
CA SER A 223 -2.12 -19.93 -7.20
C SER A 223 -2.51 -19.38 -8.56
N ALA A 224 -3.54 -18.53 -8.65
CA ALA A 224 -3.93 -17.91 -9.91
C ALA A 224 -2.81 -17.02 -10.47
N GLY A 225 -2.12 -16.28 -9.61
CA GLY A 225 -0.95 -15.49 -9.99
C GLY A 225 0.21 -16.35 -10.50
N LYS A 226 0.50 -17.45 -9.81
CA LYS A 226 1.51 -18.42 -10.23
C LYS A 226 1.18 -19.04 -11.59
N ASP A 227 -0.04 -19.55 -11.76
CA ASP A 227 -0.50 -20.15 -13.03
C ASP A 227 -0.46 -19.13 -14.18
N TYR A 228 -0.75 -17.85 -13.89
CA TYR A 228 -0.64 -16.78 -14.88
C TYR A 228 0.81 -16.54 -15.28
N PHE A 229 1.72 -16.47 -14.31
CA PHE A 229 3.14 -16.30 -14.56
C PHE A 229 3.67 -17.45 -15.45
N GLU A 230 3.43 -18.71 -15.08
CA GLU A 230 3.93 -19.88 -15.82
C GLU A 230 3.49 -19.84 -17.29
N ARG A 231 2.19 -19.63 -17.55
CA ARG A 231 1.68 -19.54 -18.91
C ARG A 231 2.22 -18.35 -19.70
N SER A 232 2.47 -17.23 -19.03
CA SER A 232 3.02 -16.05 -19.68
C SER A 232 4.49 -16.27 -20.03
N PHE A 233 5.24 -16.83 -19.12
CA PHE A 233 6.66 -17.11 -19.29
C PHE A 233 6.88 -18.19 -20.40
N ASP A 234 6.05 -19.23 -20.45
CA ASP A 234 6.07 -20.25 -21.52
C ASP A 234 5.74 -19.67 -22.91
N ALA A 235 5.14 -18.49 -22.95
CA ALA A 235 4.86 -17.74 -24.18
C ALA A 235 5.91 -16.62 -24.46
N ASP A 236 7.07 -16.68 -23.83
CA ASP A 236 8.19 -15.75 -23.92
C ASP A 236 7.92 -14.36 -23.35
N VAL A 237 6.94 -14.19 -22.47
CA VAL A 237 6.72 -12.93 -21.74
C VAL A 237 7.77 -12.81 -20.67
N ASP A 238 8.64 -11.81 -20.77
CA ASP A 238 9.74 -11.61 -19.83
C ASP A 238 9.49 -10.47 -18.83
N VAL A 239 8.48 -9.63 -19.05
CA VAL A 239 8.10 -8.58 -18.10
C VAL A 239 6.61 -8.64 -17.79
N LEU A 240 6.27 -8.71 -16.50
CA LEU A 240 4.88 -8.75 -16.03
C LEU A 240 4.57 -7.59 -15.07
N VAL A 241 3.35 -7.06 -15.17
CA VAL A 241 2.83 -6.01 -14.29
C VAL A 241 1.56 -6.51 -13.60
N PRO A 242 1.68 -7.07 -12.38
CA PRO A 242 0.53 -7.56 -11.65
C PRO A 242 -0.11 -6.48 -10.77
N PHE A 243 -1.44 -6.34 -10.85
CA PHE A 243 -2.27 -5.56 -9.92
C PHE A 243 -3.19 -6.50 -9.14
N GLY A 244 -3.14 -6.41 -7.83
CA GLY A 244 -3.86 -7.26 -6.90
C GLY A 244 -3.01 -7.48 -5.66
N SER A 245 -3.51 -8.25 -4.69
CA SER A 245 -2.74 -8.52 -3.49
C SER A 245 -2.14 -9.94 -3.51
N ALA A 246 -2.96 -10.97 -3.38
CA ALA A 246 -2.46 -12.34 -3.34
C ALA A 246 -2.01 -12.85 -4.72
N ALA A 247 -2.75 -12.52 -5.78
CA ALA A 247 -2.39 -12.90 -7.15
C ALA A 247 -1.07 -12.24 -7.59
N ALA A 248 -0.91 -10.95 -7.30
CA ALA A 248 0.32 -10.23 -7.59
C ALA A 248 1.53 -10.85 -6.88
N MET A 249 1.39 -11.23 -5.61
CA MET A 249 2.44 -11.95 -4.88
C MET A 249 2.75 -13.32 -5.51
N GLY A 250 1.75 -14.00 -6.08
CA GLY A 250 1.94 -15.26 -6.83
C GLY A 250 2.86 -15.05 -8.04
N VAL A 251 2.62 -13.98 -8.81
CA VAL A 251 3.46 -13.62 -9.97
C VAL A 251 4.90 -13.32 -9.54
N VAL A 252 5.08 -12.47 -8.54
CA VAL A 252 6.43 -12.07 -8.07
C VAL A 252 7.22 -13.25 -7.54
N THR A 253 6.59 -14.09 -6.71
CA THR A 253 7.25 -15.27 -6.13
C THR A 253 7.70 -16.22 -7.23
N SER A 254 6.85 -16.52 -8.22
CA SER A 254 7.20 -17.41 -9.33
C SER A 254 8.27 -16.82 -10.25
N ALA A 255 8.25 -15.49 -10.47
CA ALA A 255 9.29 -14.80 -11.22
C ALA A 255 10.65 -14.90 -10.53
N ASP A 256 10.69 -14.76 -9.21
CA ASP A 256 11.92 -14.82 -8.41
C ASP A 256 12.48 -16.26 -8.36
N GLU A 257 11.62 -17.28 -8.18
CA GLU A 257 11.96 -18.69 -8.27
C GLU A 257 12.54 -19.03 -9.64
N LYS A 258 11.83 -18.65 -10.72
CA LYS A 258 12.28 -18.93 -12.09
C LYS A 258 13.61 -18.24 -12.42
N ARG A 259 13.77 -16.99 -11.97
CA ARG A 259 15.02 -16.23 -12.12
C ARG A 259 16.18 -16.94 -11.44
N THR A 260 15.96 -17.47 -10.24
CA THR A 260 16.97 -18.22 -9.48
C THR A 260 17.37 -19.49 -10.23
N ASP A 261 16.41 -20.26 -10.74
CA ASP A 261 16.66 -21.49 -11.49
C ASP A 261 17.46 -21.24 -12.77
N LEU A 262 17.07 -20.19 -13.53
CA LEU A 262 17.76 -19.83 -14.76
C LEU A 262 19.19 -19.34 -14.52
N THR A 263 19.40 -18.55 -13.45
CA THR A 263 20.74 -18.06 -13.09
C THR A 263 21.64 -19.22 -12.67
N ALA A 264 21.12 -20.17 -11.91
CA ALA A 264 21.89 -21.37 -11.52
C ALA A 264 22.24 -22.27 -12.71
N ALA A 265 21.36 -22.31 -13.73
CA ALA A 265 21.60 -23.11 -14.93
C ALA A 265 22.64 -22.47 -15.89
N THR A 266 22.88 -21.15 -15.81
CA THR A 266 23.82 -20.43 -16.65
C THR A 266 25.23 -20.29 -16.07
N GLU A 267 25.51 -20.84 -14.88
CA GLU A 267 26.87 -20.95 -14.32
C GLU A 267 27.70 -22.03 -15.05
N ASP A 268 27.66 -22.05 -16.40
CA ASP A 268 28.54 -22.87 -17.23
C ASP A 268 29.84 -22.10 -17.49
N PRO A 269 31.01 -22.61 -17.11
CA PRO A 269 32.29 -21.91 -17.22
C PRO A 269 32.75 -21.64 -18.66
N ASP A 270 32.12 -22.22 -19.67
CA ASP A 270 32.50 -22.08 -21.10
C ASP A 270 31.59 -21.08 -21.87
N GLY A 271 30.82 -20.22 -21.17
CA GLY A 271 29.71 -19.39 -21.59
C GLY A 271 29.92 -18.40 -22.74
N ASP A 272 29.79 -18.89 -23.97
CA ASP A 272 29.61 -18.05 -25.19
C ASP A 272 28.11 -17.92 -25.61
N ALA A 273 27.17 -18.51 -24.87
CA ALA A 273 25.75 -18.43 -25.19
C ALA A 273 25.07 -17.30 -24.40
N GLU A 274 24.36 -16.41 -25.10
CA GLU A 274 23.41 -15.51 -24.46
C GLU A 274 22.43 -16.33 -23.61
N GLY A 275 22.46 -16.12 -22.29
CA GLY A 275 21.57 -16.81 -21.37
C GLY A 275 20.09 -16.47 -21.67
N PRO A 276 19.16 -17.31 -21.20
CA PRO A 276 17.73 -17.04 -21.39
C PRO A 276 17.35 -15.69 -20.75
N SER A 277 16.38 -14.99 -21.35
CA SER A 277 15.85 -13.76 -20.77
C SER A 277 15.30 -14.03 -19.37
N LEU A 278 15.74 -13.24 -18.40
CA LEU A 278 15.33 -13.38 -17.00
C LEU A 278 14.00 -12.67 -16.77
N PRO A 279 13.04 -13.31 -16.07
CA PRO A 279 11.76 -12.69 -15.80
C PRO A 279 11.91 -11.43 -14.93
N LYS A 280 11.14 -10.41 -15.26
CA LYS A 280 11.10 -9.10 -14.60
C LYS A 280 9.67 -8.74 -14.20
N VAL A 281 9.53 -7.95 -13.16
CA VAL A 281 8.23 -7.48 -12.67
C VAL A 281 8.27 -5.98 -12.45
N VAL A 282 7.26 -5.28 -12.96
CA VAL A 282 6.93 -3.93 -12.51
C VAL A 282 5.85 -4.07 -11.43
N TRP A 283 6.22 -3.77 -10.20
CA TRP A 283 5.44 -4.10 -9.02
C TRP A 283 4.48 -2.97 -8.62
N TYR A 284 3.26 -3.30 -8.19
CA TYR A 284 2.37 -2.37 -7.51
C TYR A 284 2.33 -2.69 -6.02
N GLY A 285 2.93 -1.83 -5.19
CA GLY A 285 3.00 -2.04 -3.74
C GLY A 285 4.14 -1.28 -3.07
N THR A 286 4.73 -1.88 -2.04
CA THR A 286 5.87 -1.29 -1.32
C THR A 286 7.12 -1.22 -2.20
N ALA A 287 7.89 -0.15 -2.07
CA ALA A 287 9.16 -0.03 -2.77
C ALA A 287 10.10 -1.19 -2.40
N GLY A 288 10.66 -1.74 -3.41
CA GLY A 288 11.68 -2.69 -3.62
C GLY A 288 12.28 -3.58 -2.53
N GLY A 289 13.20 -4.43 -2.98
CA GLY A 289 14.11 -5.16 -2.09
C GLY A 289 13.66 -6.54 -1.60
N PHE A 290 12.39 -6.93 -1.76
CA PHE A 290 11.93 -8.27 -1.36
C PHE A 290 12.04 -9.33 -2.48
N SER A 291 12.22 -8.92 -3.73
CA SER A 291 12.45 -9.81 -4.87
C SER A 291 13.41 -9.20 -5.88
N ARG A 292 14.32 -10.02 -6.43
CA ARG A 292 15.25 -9.61 -7.50
C ARG A 292 14.58 -9.48 -8.86
N ALA A 293 13.36 -9.98 -9.01
CA ALA A 293 12.59 -9.85 -10.24
C ALA A 293 12.01 -8.45 -10.41
N ILE A 294 11.84 -7.68 -9.33
CA ILE A 294 11.26 -6.33 -9.37
C ILE A 294 12.28 -5.35 -9.98
N VAL A 295 11.88 -4.69 -11.06
CA VAL A 295 12.70 -3.67 -11.76
C VAL A 295 12.18 -2.25 -11.53
N ALA A 296 10.90 -2.10 -11.24
CA ALA A 296 10.28 -0.83 -10.86
C ALA A 296 9.06 -1.08 -9.98
N THR A 297 8.72 -0.09 -9.17
CA THR A 297 7.59 -0.15 -8.24
C THR A 297 6.69 1.06 -8.42
N LEU A 298 5.39 0.80 -8.53
CA LEU A 298 4.31 1.77 -8.45
C LEU A 298 3.81 1.76 -7.00
N GLU A 299 4.23 2.73 -6.19
CA GLU A 299 3.97 2.71 -4.75
C GLU A 299 2.80 3.62 -4.39
N PRO A 300 1.69 3.08 -3.83
CA PRO A 300 0.66 3.90 -3.21
C PRO A 300 1.20 4.53 -1.93
N ASN A 301 1.17 5.85 -1.84
CA ASN A 301 1.71 6.57 -0.70
C ASN A 301 0.67 6.70 0.42
N VAL A 302 0.38 5.57 1.06
CA VAL A 302 -0.57 5.47 2.19
C VAL A 302 -0.22 6.47 3.30
N ARG A 303 1.08 6.61 3.63
CA ARG A 303 1.57 7.57 4.62
C ARG A 303 1.14 9.00 4.31
N ARG A 304 1.24 9.40 3.04
CA ARG A 304 0.83 10.75 2.62
C ARG A 304 -0.67 10.93 2.78
N GLY A 305 -1.46 9.95 2.36
CA GLY A 305 -2.91 9.98 2.53
C GLY A 305 -3.31 10.11 4.00
N LEU A 306 -2.76 9.26 4.86
CA LEU A 306 -3.03 9.28 6.30
C LEU A 306 -2.66 10.63 6.93
N ARG A 307 -1.48 11.16 6.64
CA ARG A 307 -1.06 12.48 7.16
C ARG A 307 -1.89 13.65 6.62
N THR A 308 -2.45 13.50 5.44
CA THR A 308 -3.34 14.51 4.87
C THR A 308 -4.71 14.48 5.53
N MET A 309 -5.26 13.29 5.75
CA MET A 309 -6.57 13.11 6.40
C MET A 309 -6.51 13.32 7.91
N PHE A 310 -5.42 12.96 8.54
CA PHE A 310 -5.25 12.96 9.99
C PHE A 310 -3.93 13.65 10.37
N PRO A 311 -3.80 14.98 10.23
CA PRO A 311 -2.56 15.71 10.56
C PRO A 311 -2.07 15.43 11.98
N ASP A 312 -3.00 15.30 12.93
CA ASP A 312 -2.74 15.06 14.36
C ASP A 312 -3.21 13.67 14.83
N TRP A 313 -3.65 12.79 13.92
CA TRP A 313 -4.40 11.55 14.17
C TRP A 313 -5.67 11.76 15.02
N PRO A 314 -6.70 10.94 14.87
CA PRO A 314 -7.97 11.14 15.57
C PRO A 314 -7.78 11.09 17.08
N GLN A 315 -8.00 12.24 17.73
CA GLN A 315 -8.05 12.35 19.18
C GLN A 315 -9.45 12.00 19.73
N SER A 316 -10.44 11.92 18.83
CA SER A 316 -11.84 11.66 19.16
C SER A 316 -12.42 10.60 18.23
N LYS A 317 -13.41 9.85 18.72
CA LYS A 317 -14.22 8.94 17.91
C LYS A 317 -15.28 9.67 17.08
N ASN A 318 -15.49 10.98 17.33
CA ASN A 318 -16.49 11.75 16.60
C ASN A 318 -16.02 12.01 15.16
N PRO A 319 -16.70 11.47 14.13
CA PRO A 319 -16.33 11.66 12.74
C PRO A 319 -16.25 13.13 12.32
N ASP A 320 -17.04 14.03 12.95
CA ASP A 320 -17.06 15.45 12.63
C ASP A 320 -15.80 16.19 13.15
N GLU A 321 -15.10 15.61 14.12
CA GLU A 321 -13.84 16.12 14.65
C GLU A 321 -12.62 15.62 13.88
N VAL A 322 -12.73 14.47 13.23
CA VAL A 322 -11.60 13.81 12.54
C VAL A 322 -11.29 14.42 11.19
N ALA A 323 -12.33 14.87 10.46
CA ALA A 323 -12.15 15.60 9.22
C ALA A 323 -12.33 17.08 9.55
N PRO A 324 -11.27 17.85 9.82
CA PRO A 324 -11.40 19.28 10.00
C PRO A 324 -11.99 19.85 8.71
N ALA A 325 -13.26 20.19 8.75
CA ALA A 325 -13.80 21.06 7.71
C ALA A 325 -12.98 22.35 7.82
N PRO A 326 -12.20 22.74 6.80
CA PRO A 326 -11.53 24.02 6.83
C PRO A 326 -12.59 25.06 7.00
N LYS A 327 -12.57 25.77 8.14
CA LYS A 327 -13.52 26.88 8.40
C LYS A 327 -13.34 27.98 7.38
N THR A 328 -12.19 28.01 6.70
CA THR A 328 -11.82 28.89 5.59
C THR A 328 -10.65 28.26 4.86
N GLY A 329 -10.82 27.74 3.66
CA GLY A 329 -9.75 27.10 2.89
C GLY A 329 -10.26 26.38 1.64
N PRO A 330 -9.39 25.85 0.81
CA PRO A 330 -9.79 25.10 -0.37
C PRO A 330 -10.63 23.87 0.03
N GLU A 331 -11.63 23.54 -0.78
CA GLU A 331 -12.46 22.33 -0.62
C GLU A 331 -11.63 21.05 -0.66
N GLU A 332 -10.41 21.14 -1.20
CA GLU A 332 -9.46 20.03 -1.32
C GLU A 332 -8.11 20.41 -0.72
N ILE A 333 -7.56 19.51 0.11
CA ILE A 333 -6.26 19.64 0.75
C ILE A 333 -5.39 18.46 0.33
N GLY A 334 -4.42 18.69 -0.57
CA GLY A 334 -3.43 17.67 -0.94
C GLY A 334 -4.00 16.36 -1.49
N GLY A 335 -5.17 16.42 -2.13
CA GLY A 335 -5.92 15.27 -2.63
C GLY A 335 -7.05 14.79 -1.71
N PHE A 336 -7.21 15.37 -0.52
CA PHE A 336 -8.33 15.06 0.36
C PHE A 336 -9.47 16.02 0.14
N ARG A 337 -10.59 15.51 -0.37
CA ARG A 337 -11.86 16.25 -0.52
C ARG A 337 -12.65 16.13 0.77
N VAL A 338 -12.70 17.23 1.50
CA VAL A 338 -13.31 17.28 2.84
C VAL A 338 -14.81 16.95 2.80
N ALA A 339 -15.53 17.45 1.79
CA ALA A 339 -16.98 17.22 1.66
C ALA A 339 -17.32 15.74 1.49
N ASP A 340 -16.49 15.00 0.73
CA ASP A 340 -16.70 13.59 0.42
C ASP A 340 -15.96 12.66 1.40
N ARG A 341 -15.14 13.24 2.30
CA ARG A 341 -14.26 12.47 3.21
C ARG A 341 -13.36 11.48 2.48
N HIS A 342 -12.93 11.86 1.28
CA HIS A 342 -12.20 11.00 0.36
C HIS A 342 -10.82 11.59 0.02
N TYR A 343 -9.77 10.81 0.27
CA TYR A 343 -8.44 11.08 -0.25
C TYR A 343 -8.24 10.35 -1.58
N TRP A 344 -7.88 11.11 -2.61
CA TRP A 344 -7.55 10.61 -3.93
C TRP A 344 -6.06 10.82 -4.21
N GLY A 345 -5.29 9.75 -4.06
CA GLY A 345 -3.84 9.76 -4.31
C GLY A 345 -3.54 9.70 -5.80
N THR A 346 -2.82 10.69 -6.32
CA THR A 346 -2.43 10.79 -7.73
C THR A 346 -0.91 10.96 -7.87
N LEU A 347 -0.40 10.88 -9.10
CA LEU A 347 0.98 11.25 -9.39
C LEU A 347 1.27 12.73 -9.06
N ASP A 348 0.29 13.61 -9.28
CA ASP A 348 0.44 15.05 -9.08
C ASP A 348 0.57 15.44 -7.62
N ASN A 349 -0.28 14.88 -6.78
CA ASN A 349 -0.23 15.16 -5.35
C ASN A 349 0.78 14.26 -4.60
N GLY A 350 1.51 13.40 -5.31
CA GLY A 350 2.46 12.45 -4.72
C GLY A 350 1.81 11.32 -3.93
N GLY A 351 0.51 11.09 -4.13
CA GLY A 351 -0.23 9.96 -3.56
C GLY A 351 0.12 8.62 -4.21
N VAL A 352 0.65 8.65 -5.44
CA VAL A 352 1.33 7.51 -6.06
C VAL A 352 2.73 7.93 -6.44
N ARG A 353 3.71 7.06 -6.21
CA ARG A 353 5.11 7.26 -6.56
C ARG A 353 5.57 6.16 -7.50
N ILE A 354 6.55 6.47 -8.32
CA ILE A 354 7.24 5.47 -9.14
C ILE A 354 8.68 5.43 -8.67
N VAL A 355 9.08 4.24 -8.25
CA VAL A 355 10.43 3.95 -7.73
C VAL A 355 11.03 2.88 -8.64
N ALA A 356 12.14 3.16 -9.26
CA ALA A 356 12.86 2.18 -10.07
C ALA A 356 14.11 1.73 -9.35
N GLU A 357 14.47 0.47 -9.55
CA GLU A 357 15.69 -0.11 -8.99
C GLU A 357 16.93 0.51 -9.60
N ASP A 358 18.01 0.55 -8.82
CA ASP A 358 19.30 1.08 -9.23
C ASP A 358 19.81 0.41 -10.52
N GLY A 359 20.19 1.22 -11.48
CA GLY A 359 20.65 0.76 -12.80
C GLY A 359 19.57 0.55 -13.85
N PHE A 360 18.29 0.45 -13.48
CA PHE A 360 17.19 0.42 -14.46
C PHE A 360 16.92 1.82 -15.03
N LEU A 361 16.88 2.84 -14.19
CA LEU A 361 16.71 4.24 -14.62
C LEU A 361 17.79 4.71 -15.59
N SER A 362 19.02 4.21 -15.49
CA SER A 362 20.09 4.56 -16.42
C SER A 362 19.84 4.01 -17.82
N ARG A 363 19.25 2.81 -17.94
CA ARG A 363 18.88 2.23 -19.24
C ARG A 363 17.68 2.93 -19.87
N VAL A 364 16.70 3.33 -19.07
CA VAL A 364 15.53 4.09 -19.55
C VAL A 364 15.92 5.53 -19.92
N SER A 365 16.88 6.14 -19.21
CA SER A 365 17.39 7.47 -19.55
C SER A 365 18.21 7.48 -20.86
N ASP A 366 18.90 6.38 -21.16
CA ASP A 366 19.66 6.24 -22.41
C ASP A 366 18.74 6.16 -23.64
N ALA A 367 17.49 5.68 -23.46
CA ALA A 367 16.43 5.75 -24.47
C ALA A 367 15.85 7.17 -24.62
N GLY A 368 16.40 8.17 -23.93
CA GLY A 368 16.04 9.59 -24.06
C GLY A 368 14.74 9.99 -23.35
N ARG A 369 14.01 9.06 -22.71
CA ARG A 369 12.69 9.32 -22.11
C ARG A 369 12.47 8.49 -20.87
N GLY A 370 12.99 8.97 -19.76
CA GLY A 370 12.86 8.29 -18.50
C GLY A 370 11.44 8.35 -17.90
N ILE A 371 11.16 7.49 -16.96
CA ILE A 371 9.91 7.50 -16.17
C ILE A 371 9.56 8.91 -15.66
N THR A 372 10.58 9.69 -15.28
CA THR A 372 10.40 11.08 -14.82
C THR A 372 9.87 11.99 -15.93
N ASP A 373 10.38 11.85 -17.16
CA ASP A 373 9.89 12.61 -18.32
C ASP A 373 8.43 12.27 -18.63
N LEU A 374 8.10 10.99 -18.68
CA LEU A 374 6.71 10.54 -18.88
C LEU A 374 5.76 11.09 -17.81
N ARG A 375 6.19 11.08 -16.55
CA ARG A 375 5.40 11.66 -15.48
C ARG A 375 5.13 13.15 -15.70
N GLU A 376 6.14 13.93 -16.06
CA GLU A 376 5.97 15.37 -16.31
C GLU A 376 5.11 15.63 -17.55
N ARG A 377 5.21 14.83 -18.60
CA ARG A 377 4.38 14.93 -19.81
C ARG A 377 2.91 14.59 -19.53
N ILE A 378 2.64 13.62 -18.68
CA ILE A 378 1.28 13.32 -18.19
C ILE A 378 0.76 14.49 -17.36
N LYS A 379 1.55 15.00 -16.41
CA LYS A 379 1.17 16.13 -15.54
C LYS A 379 0.90 17.42 -16.32
N SER A 380 1.66 17.66 -17.39
CA SER A 380 1.45 18.83 -18.26
C SER A 380 0.24 18.68 -19.20
N GLY A 381 -0.37 17.49 -19.27
CA GLY A 381 -1.43 17.17 -20.21
C GLY A 381 -0.96 16.93 -21.65
N GLU A 382 0.34 16.81 -21.89
CA GLU A 382 0.89 16.45 -23.21
C GLU A 382 0.50 15.01 -23.57
N ILE A 383 0.46 14.12 -22.57
CA ILE A 383 0.01 12.75 -22.71
C ILE A 383 -1.26 12.57 -21.88
N ASP A 384 -2.30 12.02 -22.52
CA ASP A 384 -3.51 11.55 -21.85
C ASP A 384 -3.44 10.02 -21.71
N PRO A 385 -3.21 9.48 -20.50
CA PRO A 385 -3.06 8.03 -20.28
C PRO A 385 -4.28 7.20 -20.68
N GLU A 386 -5.44 7.82 -20.86
CA GLU A 386 -6.68 7.14 -21.27
C GLU A 386 -6.84 7.07 -22.80
N LYS A 387 -6.10 7.87 -23.54
CA LYS A 387 -6.22 7.96 -25.01
C LYS A 387 -4.99 7.47 -25.77
N GLY A 388 -3.85 7.40 -25.11
CA GLY A 388 -2.58 6.96 -25.71
C GLY A 388 -1.88 8.00 -26.57
#